data_da8f6aa7ce0c97fe5fe3151d1f8657f3
#
_entry.id   da8f6aa7ce0c97fe5fe3151d1f8657f3
#
_cell.length_a   1.000
_cell.length_b   1.000
_cell.length_c   1.000
_cell.angle_alpha   90.00
_cell.angle_beta   90.00
_cell.angle_gamma   90.00
#
_symmetry.space_group_name_H-M   'P 1'
#
loop_
_entity.id
_entity.type
_entity.pdbx_description
1 polymer ?
#
loop_
_entity_poly.entity_id
_entity_poly.type
_entity_poly.pdbx_seq_one_letter_code
_entity_poly.pdbx_strand_id
1 'polypeptide(L)'
;MKRPVITPRSRTFPRLRRRTAALAAVALSLVLTGTGCSGGGTPSPAAAGAAPKAAPVVSGPLCDLLPSGSDPGNPAALAGQPAEAALQWLPVLTTFEAAVRASGMSADLRGGSGVTILAPTDDAFAAKFSEDDLDHLLLADRDTLRGLLREHLVAGSRSLSDLVAAGKVTTLAGTTVTVTGGGGGSARLADRADTVCADYQVAGARIHIINHVLGNLPTTGGPGGHRAH
;
A
#
# COMPACT_ATOMS: atom_id res chain seq x y z
N MET A 1 6.00 58.20 -8.53
CA MET A 1 5.70 56.82 -8.10
C MET A 1 7.03 56.12 -7.77
N LYS A 2 7.36 55.98 -6.50
CA LYS A 2 8.63 55.37 -6.02
C LYS A 2 8.42 53.87 -5.77
N ARG A 3 9.24 53.03 -6.41
CA ARG A 3 9.25 51.56 -6.19
C ARG A 3 10.02 51.23 -4.87
N PRO A 4 9.54 50.35 -4.02
CA PRO A 4 10.32 49.92 -2.87
C PRO A 4 11.38 48.88 -3.29
N VAL A 5 12.59 49.08 -2.82
CA VAL A 5 13.75 48.18 -2.96
C VAL A 5 13.62 47.11 -1.89
N ILE A 6 13.57 45.85 -2.29
CA ILE A 6 13.56 44.70 -1.39
C ILE A 6 14.99 44.21 -1.22
N THR A 7 15.55 44.37 -0.01
CA THR A 7 16.85 43.82 0.39
C THR A 7 16.75 42.33 0.76
N PRO A 8 17.66 41.45 0.28
CA PRO A 8 17.65 40.05 0.66
C PRO A 8 18.23 39.86 2.07
N ARG A 9 17.47 39.19 2.92
CA ARG A 9 17.86 38.82 4.30
C ARG A 9 18.68 37.53 4.26
N SER A 10 19.99 37.68 4.57
CA SER A 10 20.92 36.56 4.69
C SER A 10 20.55 35.66 5.87
N ARG A 11 20.27 34.39 5.59
CA ARG A 11 20.09 33.34 6.63
C ARG A 11 21.45 32.73 6.95
N THR A 12 21.91 33.00 8.14
CA THR A 12 23.13 32.40 8.73
C THR A 12 22.78 30.97 9.20
N PHE A 13 23.43 29.96 8.62
CA PHE A 13 23.31 28.58 9.07
C PHE A 13 24.25 28.32 10.27
N PRO A 14 23.79 27.68 11.37
CA PRO A 14 24.68 27.29 12.45
C PRO A 14 25.53 26.09 12.03
N ARG A 15 26.85 26.21 12.21
CA ARG A 15 27.84 25.16 11.99
C ARG A 15 27.68 24.06 13.04
N LEU A 16 27.39 22.85 12.60
CA LEU A 16 27.35 21.64 13.42
C LEU A 16 28.79 21.27 13.87
N ARG A 17 29.06 21.36 15.17
CA ARG A 17 30.34 20.95 15.79
C ARG A 17 30.49 19.43 15.69
N ARG A 18 31.51 18.98 14.99
CA ARG A 18 32.00 17.59 15.02
C ARG A 18 32.60 17.33 16.40
N ARG A 19 32.05 16.40 17.15
CA ARG A 19 32.65 15.81 18.33
C ARG A 19 33.45 14.58 17.90
N THR A 20 34.75 14.69 17.95
CA THR A 20 35.71 13.59 17.88
C THR A 20 35.69 12.85 19.21
N ALA A 21 35.37 11.58 19.22
CA ALA A 21 35.50 10.69 20.38
C ALA A 21 36.69 9.77 20.16
N ALA A 22 37.53 9.71 21.19
CA ALA A 22 38.82 9.10 21.24
C ALA A 22 38.78 7.56 21.25
N LEU A 23 39.82 7.00 20.64
CA LEU A 23 40.25 5.61 20.73
C LEU A 23 40.77 5.29 22.14
N ALA A 24 40.24 4.23 22.74
CA ALA A 24 40.87 3.56 23.87
C ALA A 24 41.24 2.13 23.44
N ALA A 25 42.54 1.89 23.32
CA ALA A 25 43.12 0.58 23.16
C ALA A 25 43.35 -0.04 24.56
N VAL A 26 42.96 -1.29 24.74
CA VAL A 26 43.37 -2.12 25.88
C VAL A 26 43.77 -3.53 25.43
N ALA A 27 45.03 -3.73 25.58
CA ALA A 27 45.89 -4.88 25.82
C ALA A 27 45.32 -6.30 25.91
N LEU A 28 45.89 -7.08 25.10
CA LEU A 28 46.58 -8.38 25.13
C LEU A 28 46.68 -9.05 26.53
N SER A 29 46.12 -10.26 26.63
CA SER A 29 46.56 -11.28 27.57
C SER A 29 46.47 -12.67 26.93
N LEU A 30 47.63 -13.20 26.63
CA LEU A 30 47.94 -14.57 26.21
C LEU A 30 48.01 -15.45 27.45
N VAL A 31 47.26 -16.55 27.55
CA VAL A 31 47.58 -17.68 28.37
C VAL A 31 47.40 -18.98 27.56
N LEU A 32 48.51 -19.66 27.37
CA LEU A 32 48.62 -21.02 26.84
C LEU A 32 48.38 -22.08 27.93
N THR A 33 48.06 -23.23 27.42
CA THR A 33 48.22 -24.59 27.88
C THR A 33 46.99 -25.30 28.46
N GLY A 34 46.66 -26.44 27.84
CA GLY A 34 45.75 -27.43 28.33
C GLY A 34 45.36 -28.45 27.29
N THR A 35 46.28 -29.39 26.94
CA THR A 35 46.00 -30.65 26.27
C THR A 35 45.01 -31.47 27.07
N GLY A 36 43.90 -31.87 26.47
CA GLY A 36 42.93 -32.83 27.00
C GLY A 36 42.01 -33.37 25.93
N CYS A 37 42.36 -34.50 25.33
CA CYS A 37 41.46 -35.32 24.54
C CYS A 37 40.43 -35.94 25.47
N SER A 38 39.15 -35.73 25.27
CA SER A 38 38.12 -36.74 25.52
C SER A 38 36.80 -36.31 24.86
N GLY A 39 36.20 -37.22 24.09
CA GLY A 39 35.03 -37.01 23.27
C GLY A 39 33.76 -36.71 24.06
N GLY A 40 32.98 -35.86 23.54
CA GLY A 40 31.65 -35.46 23.99
C GLY A 40 31.16 -34.35 23.10
N GLY A 41 30.71 -34.70 21.90
CA GLY A 41 30.05 -33.72 21.00
C GLY A 41 28.73 -33.26 21.60
N THR A 42 28.75 -32.14 22.29
CA THR A 42 27.53 -31.37 22.52
C THR A 42 27.11 -30.80 21.15
N PRO A 43 25.90 -31.11 20.66
CA PRO A 43 25.41 -30.43 19.46
C PRO A 43 25.31 -28.93 19.78
N SER A 44 26.11 -28.13 19.06
CA SER A 44 25.92 -26.70 18.99
C SER A 44 24.45 -26.45 18.65
N PRO A 45 23.73 -25.56 19.39
CA PRO A 45 22.37 -25.25 18.97
C PRO A 45 22.47 -24.69 17.55
N ALA A 46 22.00 -25.48 16.56
CA ALA A 46 21.80 -25.05 15.22
C ALA A 46 20.98 -23.78 15.32
N ALA A 47 21.49 -22.69 14.73
CA ALA A 47 20.75 -21.45 14.58
C ALA A 47 19.34 -21.83 14.13
N ALA A 48 18.35 -21.58 14.97
CA ALA A 48 16.96 -21.78 14.61
C ALA A 48 16.73 -20.91 13.36
N GLY A 49 16.74 -21.56 12.21
CA GLY A 49 16.39 -20.91 10.95
C GLY A 49 15.01 -20.32 11.17
N ALA A 50 14.89 -19.01 10.98
CA ALA A 50 13.61 -18.34 11.01
C ALA A 50 12.66 -19.15 10.11
N ALA A 51 11.57 -19.66 10.68
CA ALA A 51 10.56 -20.37 9.90
C ALA A 51 10.18 -19.51 8.71
N PRO A 52 10.07 -20.06 7.50
CA PRO A 52 9.68 -19.29 6.33
C PRO A 52 8.36 -18.60 6.65
N LYS A 53 8.35 -17.27 6.60
CA LYS A 53 7.13 -16.49 6.80
C LYS A 53 6.12 -16.99 5.78
N ALA A 54 5.00 -17.52 6.23
CA ALA A 54 3.98 -18.03 5.32
C ALA A 54 3.66 -16.96 4.26
N ALA A 55 3.55 -17.38 3.01
CA ALA A 55 3.20 -16.47 1.93
C ALA A 55 1.86 -15.78 2.26
N PRO A 56 1.71 -14.49 1.95
CA PRO A 56 0.44 -13.81 2.14
C PRO A 56 -0.67 -14.54 1.39
N VAL A 57 -1.74 -14.89 2.09
CA VAL A 57 -2.89 -15.54 1.47
C VAL A 57 -3.85 -14.46 1.01
N VAL A 58 -4.08 -14.37 -0.29
CA VAL A 58 -5.13 -13.55 -0.89
C VAL A 58 -6.39 -14.38 -1.07
N SER A 59 -7.57 -13.74 -1.06
CA SER A 59 -8.85 -14.43 -1.17
C SER A 59 -9.85 -13.64 -2.00
N GLY A 60 -10.65 -14.34 -2.80
CA GLY A 60 -11.69 -13.77 -3.64
C GLY A 60 -11.69 -14.34 -5.05
N PRO A 61 -12.81 -14.18 -5.79
CA PRO A 61 -13.02 -14.84 -7.08
C PRO A 61 -12.09 -14.37 -8.20
N LEU A 62 -11.51 -13.17 -8.10
CA LEU A 62 -10.60 -12.64 -9.11
C LEU A 62 -9.14 -13.02 -8.85
N CYS A 63 -8.80 -13.52 -7.64
CA CYS A 63 -7.41 -13.79 -7.29
C CYS A 63 -6.73 -14.80 -8.22
N ASP A 64 -7.48 -15.78 -8.73
CA ASP A 64 -6.95 -16.81 -9.62
C ASP A 64 -6.55 -16.27 -11.01
N LEU A 65 -7.01 -15.08 -11.37
CA LEU A 65 -6.70 -14.38 -12.61
C LEU A 65 -5.55 -13.38 -12.47
N LEU A 66 -5.03 -13.22 -11.26
CA LEU A 66 -3.95 -12.28 -10.94
C LEU A 66 -2.60 -13.01 -10.86
N PRO A 67 -1.48 -12.29 -10.95
CA PRO A 67 -0.15 -12.89 -10.86
C PRO A 67 0.00 -13.78 -9.63
N SER A 68 0.50 -14.99 -9.82
CA SER A 68 0.61 -16.03 -8.78
C SER A 68 1.93 -16.80 -8.87
N GLY A 69 2.16 -17.69 -7.94
CA GLY A 69 3.36 -18.55 -7.93
C GLY A 69 4.66 -17.75 -7.94
N SER A 70 5.43 -17.85 -9.02
CA SER A 70 6.70 -17.15 -9.24
C SER A 70 6.59 -15.92 -10.14
N ASP A 71 5.38 -15.56 -10.57
CA ASP A 71 5.17 -14.41 -11.47
C ASP A 71 5.56 -13.09 -10.78
N PRO A 72 6.09 -12.11 -11.52
CA PRO A 72 6.18 -10.75 -11.03
C PRO A 72 4.80 -10.25 -10.63
N GLY A 73 4.69 -9.65 -9.43
CA GLY A 73 3.38 -9.19 -8.92
C GLY A 73 2.60 -10.23 -8.13
N ASN A 74 3.15 -11.45 -7.92
CA ASN A 74 2.54 -12.40 -6.97
C ASN A 74 2.51 -11.82 -5.54
N PRO A 75 1.59 -12.28 -4.66
CA PRO A 75 1.43 -11.72 -3.33
C PRO A 75 2.70 -11.72 -2.46
N ALA A 76 3.57 -12.74 -2.61
CA ALA A 76 4.81 -12.83 -1.85
C ALA A 76 5.84 -11.79 -2.33
N ALA A 77 5.95 -11.57 -3.66
CA ALA A 77 6.83 -10.56 -4.24
C ALA A 77 6.38 -9.13 -3.88
N LEU A 78 5.08 -8.90 -3.73
CA LEU A 78 4.52 -7.59 -3.37
C LEU A 78 4.65 -7.26 -1.89
N ALA A 79 4.80 -8.24 -1.00
CA ALA A 79 4.74 -8.05 0.46
C ALA A 79 5.78 -7.05 1.02
N GLY A 80 6.91 -6.88 0.34
CA GLY A 80 7.95 -5.91 0.71
C GLY A 80 7.97 -4.63 -0.13
N GLN A 81 7.08 -4.52 -1.12
CA GLN A 81 7.04 -3.36 -2.03
C GLN A 81 6.22 -2.21 -1.44
N PRO A 82 6.60 -0.94 -1.66
CA PRO A 82 5.71 0.19 -1.41
C PRO A 82 4.39 0.04 -2.18
N ALA A 83 3.29 0.53 -1.62
CA ALA A 83 1.96 0.34 -2.21
C ALA A 83 1.86 0.88 -3.65
N GLU A 84 2.45 2.04 -3.94
CA GLU A 84 2.46 2.62 -5.29
C GLU A 84 3.25 1.78 -6.30
N ALA A 85 4.30 1.08 -5.87
CA ALA A 85 5.04 0.17 -6.72
C ALA A 85 4.28 -1.15 -6.94
N ALA A 86 3.60 -1.64 -5.89
CA ALA A 86 2.81 -2.85 -5.94
C ALA A 86 1.61 -2.72 -6.89
N LEU A 87 0.94 -1.54 -6.92
CA LEU A 87 -0.19 -1.29 -7.81
C LEU A 87 0.15 -1.50 -9.30
N GLN A 88 1.38 -1.20 -9.72
CA GLN A 88 1.84 -1.36 -11.11
C GLN A 88 1.89 -2.82 -11.58
N TRP A 89 1.92 -3.77 -10.65
CA TRP A 89 1.97 -5.21 -10.95
C TRP A 89 0.60 -5.87 -10.98
N LEU A 90 -0.47 -5.14 -10.64
CA LEU A 90 -1.83 -5.66 -10.62
C LEU A 90 -2.58 -5.19 -11.87
N PRO A 91 -2.70 -6.04 -12.90
CA PRO A 91 -3.12 -5.64 -14.24
C PRO A 91 -4.57 -5.13 -14.32
N VAL A 92 -5.36 -5.37 -13.29
CA VAL A 92 -6.77 -4.92 -13.19
C VAL A 92 -6.91 -3.57 -12.48
N LEU A 93 -5.80 -2.91 -12.09
CA LEU A 93 -5.77 -1.67 -11.31
C LEU A 93 -5.05 -0.53 -12.04
N THR A 94 -4.93 -0.59 -13.37
CA THR A 94 -4.16 0.39 -14.15
C THR A 94 -4.74 1.80 -14.03
N THR A 95 -6.06 1.93 -14.02
CA THR A 95 -6.77 3.21 -13.83
C THR A 95 -6.58 3.75 -12.40
N PHE A 96 -6.68 2.89 -11.39
CA PHE A 96 -6.46 3.29 -10.00
C PHE A 96 -5.02 3.75 -9.77
N GLU A 97 -4.03 3.03 -10.31
CA GLU A 97 -2.61 3.41 -10.26
C GLU A 97 -2.37 4.76 -10.93
N ALA A 98 -2.93 4.96 -12.14
CA ALA A 98 -2.85 6.23 -12.86
C ALA A 98 -3.47 7.38 -12.05
N ALA A 99 -4.61 7.14 -11.39
CA ALA A 99 -5.28 8.11 -10.52
C ALA A 99 -4.41 8.49 -9.30
N VAL A 100 -3.81 7.52 -8.64
CA VAL A 100 -2.88 7.76 -7.52
C VAL A 100 -1.70 8.63 -7.97
N ARG A 101 -1.11 8.33 -9.11
CA ARG A 101 0.01 9.08 -9.67
C ARG A 101 -0.40 10.49 -10.09
N ALA A 102 -1.51 10.64 -10.81
CA ALA A 102 -2.02 11.94 -11.28
C ALA A 102 -2.40 12.88 -10.13
N SER A 103 -3.00 12.33 -9.07
CA SER A 103 -3.35 13.09 -7.87
C SER A 103 -2.15 13.54 -7.03
N GLY A 104 -1.01 12.86 -7.17
CA GLY A 104 0.17 13.05 -6.32
C GLY A 104 0.03 12.45 -4.92
N MET A 105 -0.88 11.50 -4.72
CA MET A 105 -1.16 10.87 -3.41
C MET A 105 -0.27 9.66 -3.09
N SER A 106 0.78 9.40 -3.87
CA SER A 106 1.71 8.28 -3.59
C SER A 106 2.29 8.30 -2.17
N ALA A 107 2.48 9.50 -1.61
CA ALA A 107 2.96 9.64 -0.23
C ALA A 107 1.90 9.23 0.81
N ASP A 108 0.62 9.44 0.54
CA ASP A 108 -0.48 9.08 1.43
C ASP A 108 -0.63 7.55 1.56
N LEU A 109 -0.22 6.79 0.52
CA LEU A 109 -0.20 5.33 0.55
C LEU A 109 0.91 4.75 1.42
N ARG A 110 1.88 5.55 1.84
CA ARG A 110 3.00 5.17 2.72
C ARG A 110 2.76 5.53 4.19
N GLY A 111 1.53 5.86 4.57
CA GLY A 111 1.18 6.37 5.89
C GLY A 111 1.92 5.66 7.03
N GLY A 112 2.48 6.44 7.98
CA GLY A 112 3.32 5.92 9.07
C GLY A 112 2.61 4.93 10.01
N SER A 113 1.28 4.99 10.11
CA SER A 113 0.43 4.06 10.86
C SER A 113 -0.16 2.94 10.01
N GLY A 114 0.21 2.88 8.71
CA GLY A 114 -0.36 1.98 7.74
C GLY A 114 -1.64 2.51 7.09
N VAL A 115 -2.01 1.94 5.94
CA VAL A 115 -3.22 2.28 5.20
C VAL A 115 -3.86 1.02 4.61
N THR A 116 -5.19 1.00 4.60
CA THR A 116 -5.97 0.03 3.83
C THR A 116 -6.47 0.71 2.57
N ILE A 117 -6.22 0.07 1.43
CA ILE A 117 -6.53 0.56 0.10
C ILE A 117 -7.67 -0.30 -0.45
N LEU A 118 -8.82 0.31 -0.69
CA LEU A 118 -9.97 -0.30 -1.35
C LEU A 118 -9.87 0.07 -2.83
N ALA A 119 -9.15 -0.73 -3.63
CA ALA A 119 -8.77 -0.39 -4.99
C ALA A 119 -9.83 -0.87 -6.01
N PRO A 120 -10.58 0.03 -6.67
CA PRO A 120 -11.51 -0.35 -7.73
C PRO A 120 -10.78 -0.89 -8.95
N THR A 121 -11.36 -1.90 -9.59
CA THR A 121 -10.88 -2.42 -10.87
C THR A 121 -11.05 -1.39 -12.00
N ASP A 122 -10.36 -1.60 -13.11
CA ASP A 122 -10.53 -0.80 -14.33
C ASP A 122 -11.98 -0.87 -14.83
N ASP A 123 -12.62 -2.06 -14.78
CA ASP A 123 -14.04 -2.22 -15.10
C ASP A 123 -14.95 -1.41 -14.15
N ALA A 124 -14.60 -1.31 -12.87
CA ALA A 124 -15.36 -0.49 -11.93
C ALA A 124 -15.28 1.02 -12.28
N PHE A 125 -14.15 1.49 -12.76
CA PHE A 125 -14.00 2.86 -13.26
C PHE A 125 -14.79 3.07 -14.54
N ALA A 126 -14.71 2.16 -15.51
CA ALA A 126 -15.47 2.23 -16.76
C ALA A 126 -17.00 2.18 -16.54
N ALA A 127 -17.45 1.41 -15.54
CA ALA A 127 -18.85 1.39 -15.15
C ALA A 127 -19.31 2.68 -14.46
N LYS A 128 -18.39 3.39 -13.81
CA LYS A 128 -18.70 4.61 -13.05
C LYS A 128 -18.64 5.87 -13.90
N PHE A 129 -17.64 5.99 -14.79
CA PHE A 129 -17.36 7.19 -15.55
C PHE A 129 -17.37 6.92 -17.06
N SER A 130 -17.84 7.88 -17.85
CA SER A 130 -17.56 7.91 -19.28
C SER A 130 -16.06 8.13 -19.52
N GLU A 131 -15.57 7.78 -20.71
CA GLU A 131 -14.15 8.03 -21.06
C GLU A 131 -13.78 9.51 -20.93
N ASP A 132 -14.62 10.42 -21.44
CA ASP A 132 -14.39 11.86 -21.36
C ASP A 132 -14.33 12.38 -19.91
N ASP A 133 -15.22 11.90 -19.04
CA ASP A 133 -15.24 12.32 -17.64
C ASP A 133 -14.06 11.74 -16.85
N LEU A 134 -13.67 10.51 -17.17
CA LEU A 134 -12.49 9.88 -16.57
C LEU A 134 -11.22 10.62 -16.97
N ASP A 135 -11.07 10.94 -18.25
CA ASP A 135 -9.94 11.72 -18.77
C ASP A 135 -9.90 13.12 -18.13
N HIS A 136 -11.05 13.80 -18.05
CA HIS A 136 -11.12 15.09 -17.37
C HIS A 136 -10.71 14.98 -15.90
N LEU A 137 -11.19 13.96 -15.19
CA LEU A 137 -10.86 13.72 -13.78
C LEU A 137 -9.35 13.45 -13.58
N LEU A 138 -8.74 12.65 -14.46
CA LEU A 138 -7.33 12.29 -14.38
C LEU A 138 -6.39 13.43 -14.77
N LEU A 139 -6.78 14.25 -15.77
CA LEU A 139 -5.89 15.23 -16.39
C LEU A 139 -6.12 16.66 -15.92
N ALA A 140 -7.35 17.02 -15.54
CA ALA A 140 -7.74 18.41 -15.29
C ALA A 140 -8.29 18.69 -13.89
N ASP A 141 -8.86 17.72 -13.17
CA ASP A 141 -9.51 17.94 -11.86
C ASP A 141 -8.83 17.16 -10.72
N ARG A 142 -7.66 17.63 -10.36
CA ARG A 142 -6.84 17.01 -9.31
C ARG A 142 -7.51 17.00 -7.93
N ASP A 143 -8.29 18.01 -7.59
CA ASP A 143 -8.89 18.12 -6.26
C ASP A 143 -10.05 17.14 -6.10
N THR A 144 -10.91 17.01 -7.12
CA THR A 144 -11.96 15.99 -7.17
C THR A 144 -11.36 14.59 -7.18
N LEU A 145 -10.28 14.37 -7.95
CA LEU A 145 -9.56 13.09 -7.98
C LEU A 145 -9.00 12.70 -6.60
N ARG A 146 -8.41 13.64 -5.88
CA ARG A 146 -7.95 13.43 -4.50
C ARG A 146 -9.09 13.10 -3.56
N GLY A 147 -10.21 13.81 -3.69
CA GLY A 147 -11.43 13.53 -2.93
C GLY A 147 -11.90 12.10 -3.16
N LEU A 148 -11.98 11.69 -4.42
CA LEU A 148 -12.37 10.34 -4.81
C LEU A 148 -11.42 9.29 -4.21
N LEU A 149 -10.11 9.46 -4.36
CA LEU A 149 -9.14 8.51 -3.83
C LEU A 149 -9.22 8.40 -2.30
N ARG A 150 -9.46 9.49 -1.58
CA ARG A 150 -9.64 9.47 -0.12
C ARG A 150 -10.88 8.67 0.32
N GLU A 151 -11.90 8.53 -0.52
CA GLU A 151 -13.03 7.62 -0.28
C GLU A 151 -12.63 6.14 -0.34
N HIS A 152 -11.48 5.84 -0.93
CA HIS A 152 -10.93 4.49 -1.10
C HIS A 152 -9.78 4.16 -0.14
N LEU A 153 -9.44 5.07 0.77
CA LEU A 153 -8.37 4.89 1.75
C LEU A 153 -8.94 4.87 3.16
N VAL A 154 -8.50 3.91 3.96
CA VAL A 154 -8.85 3.78 5.38
C VAL A 154 -7.57 3.75 6.21
N ALA A 155 -7.55 4.45 7.34
CA ALA A 155 -6.39 4.47 8.24
C ALA A 155 -6.11 3.08 8.85
N GLY A 156 -4.84 2.70 8.91
CA GLY A 156 -4.36 1.41 9.41
C GLY A 156 -4.38 0.31 8.35
N SER A 157 -3.39 -0.57 8.39
CA SER A 157 -3.29 -1.75 7.49
C SER A 157 -4.16 -2.87 8.04
N ARG A 158 -5.39 -3.00 7.58
CA ARG A 158 -6.42 -3.92 8.08
C ARG A 158 -6.63 -5.08 7.13
N SER A 159 -6.73 -6.30 7.66
CA SER A 159 -7.15 -7.47 6.90
C SER A 159 -8.65 -7.41 6.56
N LEU A 160 -9.08 -8.22 5.59
CA LEU A 160 -10.50 -8.34 5.27
C LEU A 160 -11.30 -8.80 6.49
N SER A 161 -10.76 -9.74 7.27
CA SER A 161 -11.37 -10.20 8.52
C SER A 161 -11.52 -9.09 9.55
N ASP A 162 -10.52 -8.18 9.68
CA ASP A 162 -10.59 -7.03 10.58
C ASP A 162 -11.68 -6.04 10.13
N LEU A 163 -11.79 -5.81 8.81
CA LEU A 163 -12.82 -4.94 8.24
C LEU A 163 -14.22 -5.50 8.51
N VAL A 164 -14.42 -6.81 8.28
CA VAL A 164 -15.69 -7.51 8.53
C VAL A 164 -16.04 -7.50 10.02
N ALA A 165 -15.07 -7.79 10.89
CA ALA A 165 -15.27 -7.77 12.34
C ALA A 165 -15.65 -6.38 12.87
N ALA A 166 -15.10 -5.32 12.25
CA ALA A 166 -15.45 -3.94 12.57
C ALA A 166 -16.88 -3.56 12.12
N GLY A 167 -17.45 -4.23 11.12
CA GLY A 167 -18.77 -3.97 10.54
C GLY A 167 -18.93 -2.62 9.84
N LYS A 168 -18.07 -1.66 10.14
CA LYS A 168 -17.99 -0.34 9.51
C LYS A 168 -16.59 0.25 9.66
N VAL A 169 -16.18 1.05 8.68
CA VAL A 169 -14.91 1.78 8.69
C VAL A 169 -15.13 3.21 8.22
N THR A 170 -14.24 4.11 8.62
CA THR A 170 -14.26 5.50 8.14
C THR A 170 -13.11 5.71 7.16
N THR A 171 -13.42 6.21 5.97
CA THR A 171 -12.44 6.55 4.94
C THR A 171 -11.64 7.81 5.31
N LEU A 172 -10.55 8.08 4.60
CA LEU A 172 -9.80 9.33 4.78
C LEU A 172 -10.57 10.56 4.29
N ALA A 173 -11.66 10.37 3.54
CA ALA A 173 -12.61 11.44 3.21
C ALA A 173 -13.59 11.73 4.35
N GLY A 174 -13.64 10.88 5.40
CA GLY A 174 -14.57 11.03 6.52
C GLY A 174 -15.88 10.26 6.32
N THR A 175 -16.06 9.57 5.21
CA THR A 175 -17.28 8.78 4.91
C THR A 175 -17.24 7.45 5.68
N THR A 176 -18.37 7.08 6.30
CA THR A 176 -18.52 5.75 6.91
C THR A 176 -18.98 4.75 5.88
N VAL A 177 -18.25 3.66 5.74
CA VAL A 177 -18.52 2.53 4.85
C VAL A 177 -18.92 1.33 5.71
N THR A 178 -20.12 0.77 5.46
CA THR A 178 -20.53 -0.52 6.04
C THR A 178 -19.73 -1.65 5.42
N VAL A 179 -19.38 -2.66 6.24
CA VAL A 179 -18.65 -3.85 5.78
C VAL A 179 -19.38 -5.09 6.29
N THR A 180 -19.86 -5.91 5.38
CA THR A 180 -20.51 -7.18 5.70
C THR A 180 -19.73 -8.33 5.06
N GLY A 181 -19.56 -9.42 5.81
CA GLY A 181 -18.89 -10.61 5.29
C GLY A 181 -19.70 -11.26 4.17
N GLY A 182 -19.05 -11.61 3.07
CA GLY A 182 -19.57 -12.41 1.98
C GLY A 182 -19.08 -13.86 2.04
N GLY A 183 -19.61 -14.71 1.19
CA GLY A 183 -19.09 -16.07 1.01
C GLY A 183 -17.74 -16.08 0.27
N GLY A 184 -16.95 -17.16 0.44
CA GLY A 184 -15.74 -17.38 -0.35
C GLY A 184 -14.59 -16.40 -0.09
N GLY A 185 -14.49 -15.82 1.12
CA GLY A 185 -13.41 -14.89 1.44
C GLY A 185 -13.59 -13.50 0.82
N SER A 186 -14.83 -13.08 0.58
CA SER A 186 -15.18 -11.75 0.12
C SER A 186 -15.90 -10.93 1.20
N ALA A 187 -16.03 -9.63 1.00
CA ALA A 187 -16.85 -8.74 1.80
C ALA A 187 -17.59 -7.75 0.89
N ARG A 188 -18.75 -7.29 1.37
CA ARG A 188 -19.54 -6.25 0.73
C ARG A 188 -19.35 -4.92 1.46
N LEU A 189 -19.07 -3.89 0.71
CA LEU A 189 -18.74 -2.55 1.16
C LEU A 189 -19.83 -1.57 0.71
N ALA A 190 -20.32 -0.72 1.63
CA ALA A 190 -21.34 0.28 1.35
C ALA A 190 -22.56 -0.30 0.61
N ASP A 191 -22.91 -1.57 0.86
CA ASP A 191 -24.01 -2.32 0.24
C ASP A 191 -23.99 -2.42 -1.30
N ARG A 192 -22.86 -2.08 -1.94
CA ARG A 192 -22.74 -2.01 -3.41
C ARG A 192 -21.44 -2.55 -3.99
N ALA A 193 -20.33 -2.47 -3.29
CA ALA A 193 -19.03 -2.93 -3.76
C ALA A 193 -18.68 -4.26 -3.10
N ASP A 194 -18.28 -5.26 -3.88
CA ASP A 194 -17.77 -6.50 -3.36
C ASP A 194 -16.24 -6.54 -3.51
N THR A 195 -15.56 -7.10 -2.52
CA THR A 195 -14.14 -7.42 -2.68
C THR A 195 -14.02 -8.61 -3.63
N VAL A 196 -13.25 -8.44 -4.70
CA VAL A 196 -13.04 -9.47 -5.73
C VAL A 196 -11.69 -10.18 -5.58
N CYS A 197 -10.71 -9.53 -4.97
CA CYS A 197 -9.50 -10.15 -4.44
C CYS A 197 -8.97 -9.32 -3.27
N ALA A 198 -8.82 -9.93 -2.12
CA ALA A 198 -8.49 -9.23 -0.88
C ALA A 198 -7.16 -9.70 -0.29
N ASP A 199 -6.65 -8.90 0.66
CA ASP A 199 -5.52 -9.21 1.51
C ASP A 199 -4.15 -9.20 0.83
N TYR A 200 -3.95 -8.44 -0.27
CA TYR A 200 -2.59 -8.14 -0.73
C TYR A 200 -1.85 -7.34 0.33
N GLN A 201 -0.85 -7.96 0.91
CA GLN A 201 0.01 -7.31 1.89
C GLN A 201 1.17 -6.63 1.17
N VAL A 202 1.37 -5.34 1.41
CA VAL A 202 2.48 -4.54 0.88
C VAL A 202 3.16 -3.79 2.02
N ALA A 203 4.28 -3.12 1.77
CA ALA A 203 4.97 -2.36 2.80
C ALA A 203 4.09 -1.22 3.34
N GLY A 204 3.71 -1.33 4.62
CA GLY A 204 2.89 -0.33 5.30
C GLY A 204 1.42 -0.25 4.85
N ALA A 205 0.96 -1.15 3.97
CA ALA A 205 -0.41 -1.11 3.51
C ALA A 205 -1.00 -2.50 3.27
N ARG A 206 -2.33 -2.54 3.09
CA ARG A 206 -3.08 -3.71 2.64
C ARG A 206 -4.03 -3.29 1.53
N ILE A 207 -4.03 -4.03 0.42
CA ILE A 207 -4.86 -3.74 -0.76
C ILE A 207 -5.99 -4.77 -0.83
N HIS A 208 -7.22 -4.28 -0.97
CA HIS A 208 -8.41 -5.06 -1.29
C HIS A 208 -8.96 -4.55 -2.61
N ILE A 209 -9.00 -5.41 -3.61
CA ILE A 209 -9.53 -5.10 -4.94
C ILE A 209 -11.06 -5.21 -4.88
N ILE A 210 -11.75 -4.18 -5.36
CA ILE A 210 -13.21 -4.07 -5.33
C ILE A 210 -13.79 -3.83 -6.72
N ASN A 211 -15.03 -4.27 -6.93
CA ASN A 211 -15.70 -4.21 -8.23
C ASN A 211 -16.54 -2.94 -8.46
N HIS A 212 -16.51 -1.97 -7.53
CA HIS A 212 -17.22 -0.69 -7.67
C HIS A 212 -16.41 0.46 -7.10
N VAL A 213 -16.54 1.63 -7.71
CA VAL A 213 -15.99 2.89 -7.19
C VAL A 213 -16.86 3.38 -6.03
N LEU A 214 -16.25 3.67 -4.89
CA LEU A 214 -16.89 4.27 -3.72
C LEU A 214 -17.02 5.80 -3.88
N GLY A 215 -17.76 6.42 -2.97
CA GLY A 215 -18.00 7.86 -2.98
C GLY A 215 -19.27 8.26 -3.74
N ASN A 216 -19.51 9.58 -3.82
CA ASN A 216 -20.77 10.14 -4.26
C ASN A 216 -20.71 10.86 -5.61
N LEU A 217 -19.61 10.73 -6.37
CA LEU A 217 -19.55 11.28 -7.71
C LEU A 217 -20.66 10.67 -8.58
N PRO A 218 -21.21 11.45 -9.54
CA PRO A 218 -22.25 10.94 -10.44
C PRO A 218 -21.73 9.76 -11.26
N THR A 219 -22.61 8.88 -11.67
CA THR A 219 -22.31 7.81 -12.62
C THR A 219 -22.62 8.32 -14.02
N THR A 220 -21.62 8.36 -14.86
CA THR A 220 -21.70 8.82 -16.26
C THR A 220 -21.29 7.71 -17.24
N GLY A 221 -20.70 6.61 -16.73
CA GLY A 221 -20.42 5.40 -17.49
C GLY A 221 -21.72 4.67 -17.86
N GLY A 222 -21.70 3.96 -18.98
CA GLY A 222 -22.82 3.17 -19.47
C GLY A 222 -22.46 1.70 -19.68
N PRO A 223 -23.43 0.78 -19.78
CA PRO A 223 -23.18 -0.60 -20.17
C PRO A 223 -22.81 -0.64 -21.65
N GLY A 224 -21.52 -0.40 -21.98
CA GLY A 224 -21.06 -0.40 -23.37
C GLY A 224 -19.80 0.44 -23.62
N GLY A 225 -19.15 0.94 -22.59
CA GLY A 225 -17.96 1.80 -22.68
C GLY A 225 -16.68 1.15 -23.22
N HIS A 226 -16.73 -0.04 -23.79
CA HIS A 226 -15.60 -0.63 -24.51
C HIS A 226 -15.71 -0.32 -25.99
N ARG A 227 -15.16 0.83 -26.44
CA ARG A 227 -14.78 0.94 -27.85
C ARG A 227 -13.57 0.02 -28.05
N ALA A 228 -13.79 -1.11 -28.73
CA ALA A 228 -12.72 -1.92 -29.24
C ALA A 228 -11.87 -1.05 -30.21
N HIS A 229 -10.62 -0.87 -29.89
CA HIS A 229 -9.59 -0.33 -30.79
C HIS A 229 -8.91 -1.47 -31.53
#